data_b6a341be803f69e4d1a8e701152cabcc
#
_entry.id   b6a341be803f69e4d1a8e701152cabcc
#
_cell.length_a   1.000
_cell.length_b   1.000
_cell.length_c   1.000
_cell.angle_alpha   90.00
_cell.angle_beta   90.00
_cell.angle_gamma   90.00
#
_symmetry.space_group_name_H-M   'P 1'
#
loop_
_entity.id
_entity.type
_entity.pdbx_description
1 polymer ?
#
loop_
_entity_poly.entity_id
_entity_poly.type
_entity_poly.pdbx_seq_one_letter_code
_entity_poly.pdbx_strand_id
1 'polypeptide(L)'
;MSKELILKLKPYLSKKIWGWEKWVLSCHEDGKSTIQEGIYEGQELSELLGCDSDFPILSKIIKAEDKLSVQVHPDDDYAKRVENANGKTECWYILEAKEGATLVSGIKKGLNKEKLRKIIKEGKLEDYLERISIKRGDFIYIPAGTVHAIEAGVKLIEVQQNSNITYRLHDWGRGREVHIEKSLDVIDYEGKNKGGKIDKFNKLETPYFKVEKIIVNNKYVDMVNESFHSYIVISGEGTIKANNLQMKLKEEETIYISKGVEYTLEGNMELIKASV
;
A
#
# COMPACT_ATOMS: atom_id res chain seq x y z
N MET A 1 4.29 -29.54 8.05
CA MET A 1 4.46 -29.23 6.61
C MET A 1 3.54 -28.07 6.32
N SER A 2 4.06 -26.93 5.86
CA SER A 2 3.22 -25.81 5.41
C SER A 2 2.38 -26.30 4.22
N LYS A 3 1.06 -26.04 4.25
CA LYS A 3 0.20 -26.36 3.12
C LYS A 3 0.64 -25.49 1.92
N GLU A 4 0.84 -26.13 0.77
CA GLU A 4 1.03 -25.41 -0.48
C GLU A 4 -0.32 -24.77 -0.87
N LEU A 5 -0.41 -23.44 -0.79
CA LEU A 5 -1.65 -22.70 -0.98
C LEU A 5 -1.52 -21.74 -2.14
N ILE A 6 -2.52 -21.74 -3.01
CA ILE A 6 -2.82 -20.65 -3.95
C ILE A 6 -4.25 -20.22 -3.64
N LEU A 7 -4.42 -18.97 -3.26
CA LEU A 7 -5.68 -18.43 -2.76
C LEU A 7 -6.05 -17.19 -3.53
N LYS A 8 -7.24 -17.16 -4.10
CA LYS A 8 -7.84 -15.93 -4.62
C LYS A 8 -8.52 -15.21 -3.47
N LEU A 9 -8.23 -13.92 -3.33
CA LEU A 9 -8.68 -13.14 -2.18
C LEU A 9 -9.88 -12.27 -2.52
N LYS A 10 -10.86 -12.28 -1.62
CA LYS A 10 -11.97 -11.33 -1.60
C LYS A 10 -11.60 -10.18 -0.67
N PRO A 11 -11.58 -8.94 -1.15
CA PRO A 11 -11.13 -7.81 -0.35
C PRO A 11 -12.14 -7.43 0.76
N TYR A 12 -11.62 -6.90 1.86
CA TYR A 12 -12.42 -6.12 2.81
C TYR A 12 -12.65 -4.73 2.24
N LEU A 13 -13.91 -4.28 2.19
CA LEU A 13 -14.29 -2.95 1.67
C LEU A 13 -14.52 -1.96 2.81
N SER A 14 -13.70 -0.93 2.86
CA SER A 14 -13.79 0.18 3.82
C SER A 14 -14.23 1.46 3.11
N LYS A 15 -15.48 1.89 3.36
CA LYS A 15 -15.97 3.19 2.88
C LYS A 15 -15.39 4.32 3.72
N LYS A 16 -14.96 5.39 3.08
CA LYS A 16 -14.37 6.58 3.70
C LYS A 16 -15.12 7.84 3.26
N ILE A 17 -14.98 8.93 4.00
CA ILE A 17 -15.58 10.22 3.65
C ILE A 17 -15.00 10.83 2.35
N TRP A 18 -13.85 10.33 1.90
CA TRP A 18 -13.13 10.80 0.73
C TRP A 18 -13.12 9.75 -0.42
N GLY A 19 -13.85 8.62 -0.30
CA GLY A 19 -13.90 7.55 -1.28
C GLY A 19 -13.97 6.17 -0.64
N TRP A 20 -13.07 5.26 -1.02
CA TRP A 20 -13.06 3.92 -0.46
C TRP A 20 -11.67 3.27 -0.55
N GLU A 21 -11.48 2.24 0.29
CA GLU A 21 -10.36 1.31 0.27
C GLU A 21 -10.87 -0.11 0.12
N LYS A 22 -10.28 -0.90 -0.77
CA LYS A 22 -10.36 -2.36 -0.79
C LYS A 22 -9.06 -2.88 -0.21
N TRP A 23 -9.10 -3.55 0.93
CA TRP A 23 -7.93 -4.22 1.50
C TRP A 23 -7.83 -5.59 0.85
N VAL A 24 -6.97 -5.69 -0.15
CA VAL A 24 -6.92 -6.84 -1.08
C VAL A 24 -6.01 -7.96 -0.59
N LEU A 25 -5.03 -7.65 0.27
CA LEU A 25 -4.21 -8.59 1.03
C LEU A 25 -4.09 -8.05 2.45
N SER A 26 -4.83 -8.63 3.39
CA SER A 26 -4.88 -8.15 4.77
C SER A 26 -5.16 -9.25 5.77
N CYS A 27 -4.31 -9.31 6.80
CA CYS A 27 -4.57 -10.02 8.06
C CYS A 27 -4.78 -9.04 9.23
N HIS A 28 -4.87 -7.73 8.96
CA HIS A 28 -5.01 -6.69 9.98
C HIS A 28 -6.37 -6.76 10.69
N GLU A 29 -6.39 -6.53 12.01
CA GLU A 29 -7.62 -6.61 12.83
C GLU A 29 -8.74 -5.66 12.39
N ASP A 30 -8.41 -4.47 11.85
CA ASP A 30 -9.38 -3.49 11.36
C ASP A 30 -10.09 -3.91 10.07
N GLY A 31 -9.59 -4.94 9.37
CA GLY A 31 -10.18 -5.41 8.12
C GLY A 31 -9.38 -6.55 7.50
N LYS A 32 -10.00 -7.72 7.42
CA LYS A 32 -9.36 -8.94 6.94
C LYS A 32 -9.87 -9.34 5.56
N SER A 33 -8.96 -9.75 4.69
CA SER A 33 -9.33 -10.39 3.43
C SER A 33 -9.83 -11.81 3.69
N THR A 34 -10.80 -12.26 2.91
CA THR A 34 -11.31 -13.64 2.96
C THR A 34 -10.96 -14.38 1.68
N ILE A 35 -11.07 -15.69 1.68
CA ILE A 35 -10.86 -16.52 0.50
C ILE A 35 -12.09 -16.42 -0.39
N GLN A 36 -11.89 -16.13 -1.68
CA GLN A 36 -12.98 -15.87 -2.62
C GLN A 36 -13.62 -17.13 -3.16
N GLU A 37 -12.86 -18.23 -3.33
CA GLU A 37 -13.32 -19.47 -3.97
C GLU A 37 -12.50 -20.69 -3.52
N GLY A 38 -13.04 -21.88 -3.75
CA GLY A 38 -12.37 -23.15 -3.45
C GLY A 38 -12.73 -23.71 -2.08
N ILE A 39 -11.93 -24.66 -1.60
CA ILE A 39 -12.21 -25.41 -0.35
C ILE A 39 -12.16 -24.55 0.93
N TYR A 40 -11.59 -23.36 0.84
CA TYR A 40 -11.47 -22.40 1.94
C TYR A 40 -12.37 -21.18 1.74
N GLU A 41 -13.29 -21.20 0.79
CA GLU A 41 -14.17 -20.06 0.51
C GLU A 41 -14.84 -19.52 1.77
N GLY A 42 -14.78 -18.20 1.95
CA GLY A 42 -15.35 -17.48 3.07
C GLY A 42 -14.49 -17.42 4.34
N GLN A 43 -13.44 -18.24 4.45
CA GLN A 43 -12.52 -18.18 5.60
C GLN A 43 -11.66 -16.91 5.54
N GLU A 44 -11.30 -16.37 6.69
CA GLU A 44 -10.35 -15.27 6.79
C GLU A 44 -8.94 -15.76 6.44
N LEU A 45 -8.18 -14.93 5.70
CA LEU A 45 -6.78 -15.25 5.36
C LEU A 45 -5.94 -15.42 6.63
N SER A 46 -6.15 -14.57 7.63
CA SER A 46 -5.45 -14.62 8.92
C SER A 46 -5.65 -15.94 9.67
N GLU A 47 -6.87 -16.46 9.70
CA GLU A 47 -7.17 -17.75 10.33
C GLU A 47 -6.47 -18.91 9.60
N LEU A 48 -6.52 -18.89 8.27
CA LEU A 48 -5.92 -19.95 7.46
C LEU A 48 -4.39 -19.99 7.55
N LEU A 49 -3.76 -18.82 7.66
CA LEU A 49 -2.30 -18.67 7.80
C LEU A 49 -1.83 -18.77 9.25
N GLY A 50 -2.75 -18.67 10.23
CA GLY A 50 -2.40 -18.63 11.65
C GLY A 50 -1.63 -17.38 12.04
N CYS A 51 -1.96 -16.25 11.42
CA CYS A 51 -1.31 -14.96 11.64
C CYS A 51 -2.35 -13.84 11.78
N ASP A 52 -1.99 -12.79 12.49
CA ASP A 52 -2.79 -11.57 12.64
C ASP A 52 -1.91 -10.34 12.35
N SER A 53 -1.61 -9.55 13.38
CA SER A 53 -0.79 -8.33 13.28
C SER A 53 0.68 -8.59 12.91
N ASP A 54 1.16 -9.80 13.05
CA ASP A 54 2.51 -10.25 12.66
C ASP A 54 2.64 -10.59 11.17
N PHE A 55 1.53 -10.62 10.40
CA PHE A 55 1.61 -10.68 8.94
C PHE A 55 2.31 -9.42 8.42
N PRO A 56 3.34 -9.54 7.57
CA PRO A 56 4.31 -8.44 7.38
C PRO A 56 3.78 -7.23 6.62
N ILE A 57 2.82 -7.42 5.70
CA ILE A 57 2.35 -6.35 4.82
C ILE A 57 0.82 -6.27 4.75
N LEU A 58 0.35 -5.10 4.34
CA LEU A 58 -1.04 -4.83 3.98
C LEU A 58 -1.05 -4.23 2.57
N SER A 59 -1.86 -4.78 1.67
CA SER A 59 -2.04 -4.21 0.33
C SER A 59 -3.48 -3.77 0.12
N LYS A 60 -3.64 -2.59 -0.49
CA LYS A 60 -4.94 -1.97 -0.74
C LYS A 60 -5.07 -1.48 -2.17
N ILE A 61 -6.32 -1.41 -2.65
CA ILE A 61 -6.70 -0.54 -3.77
C ILE A 61 -7.48 0.61 -3.19
N ILE A 62 -7.02 1.83 -3.44
CA ILE A 62 -7.60 3.07 -2.90
C ILE A 62 -8.18 3.88 -4.04
N LYS A 63 -9.43 4.37 -3.90
CA LYS A 63 -10.04 5.36 -4.79
C LYS A 63 -10.32 6.63 -3.99
N ALA A 64 -9.61 7.68 -4.35
CA ALA A 64 -9.78 9.01 -3.79
C ALA A 64 -10.75 9.84 -4.66
N GLU A 65 -11.98 9.97 -4.24
CA GLU A 65 -12.99 10.84 -4.84
C GLU A 65 -12.83 12.28 -4.35
N ASP A 66 -12.35 12.44 -3.12
CA ASP A 66 -11.92 13.70 -2.50
C ASP A 66 -10.52 13.51 -1.90
N LYS A 67 -9.89 14.60 -1.44
CA LYS A 67 -8.54 14.60 -0.85
C LYS A 67 -8.49 13.78 0.44
N LEU A 68 -7.51 12.92 0.59
CA LEU A 68 -7.17 12.34 1.90
C LEU A 68 -6.55 13.42 2.79
N SER A 69 -6.48 13.16 4.10
CA SER A 69 -5.78 14.06 5.04
C SER A 69 -4.30 14.18 4.68
N VAL A 70 -3.70 15.34 4.98
CA VAL A 70 -2.24 15.44 5.03
C VAL A 70 -1.76 14.69 6.28
N GLN A 71 -0.89 13.73 6.09
CA GLN A 71 -0.49 12.77 7.11
C GLN A 71 0.98 12.41 7.02
N VAL A 72 1.47 11.79 8.08
CA VAL A 72 2.80 11.19 8.17
C VAL A 72 2.72 9.93 9.01
N HIS A 73 3.56 8.95 8.71
CA HIS A 73 3.63 7.69 9.44
C HIS A 73 4.95 7.56 10.19
N PRO A 74 4.94 6.93 11.40
CA PRO A 74 6.16 6.66 12.15
C PRO A 74 6.97 5.51 11.53
N ASP A 75 8.26 5.46 11.86
CA ASP A 75 9.09 4.26 11.73
C ASP A 75 8.78 3.24 12.84
N ASP A 76 9.41 2.06 12.76
CA ASP A 76 9.21 0.98 13.73
C ASP A 76 9.62 1.37 15.14
N ASP A 77 10.71 2.12 15.30
CA ASP A 77 11.23 2.48 16.63
C ASP A 77 10.27 3.40 17.36
N TYR A 78 9.73 4.41 16.67
CA TYR A 78 8.72 5.30 17.23
C TYR A 78 7.41 4.58 17.47
N ALA A 79 6.91 3.81 16.49
CA ALA A 79 5.64 3.10 16.58
C ALA A 79 5.63 2.07 17.72
N LYS A 80 6.69 1.29 17.89
CA LYS A 80 6.81 0.32 19.01
C LYS A 80 6.79 1.00 20.35
N ARG A 81 7.51 2.12 20.49
CA ARG A 81 7.61 2.85 21.77
C ARG A 81 6.31 3.56 22.16
N VAL A 82 5.60 4.14 21.20
CA VAL A 82 4.47 5.05 21.45
C VAL A 82 3.11 4.37 21.30
N GLU A 83 3.00 3.44 20.35
CA GLU A 83 1.72 2.80 19.97
C GLU A 83 1.73 1.29 20.22
N ASN A 84 2.88 0.69 20.58
CA ASN A 84 3.07 -0.76 20.67
C ASN A 84 2.70 -1.49 19.36
N ALA A 85 3.07 -0.90 18.22
CA ALA A 85 2.72 -1.37 16.89
C ALA A 85 3.89 -1.25 15.90
N ASN A 86 3.69 -1.68 14.67
CA ASN A 86 4.67 -1.51 13.59
C ASN A 86 4.61 -0.10 13.00
N GLY A 87 5.73 0.36 12.46
CA GLY A 87 5.81 1.54 11.62
C GLY A 87 5.06 1.37 10.31
N LYS A 88 5.03 2.42 9.49
CA LYS A 88 4.33 2.38 8.22
C LYS A 88 5.13 3.05 7.11
N THR A 89 5.96 2.26 6.46
CA THR A 89 6.55 2.56 5.15
C THR A 89 5.65 1.99 4.08
N GLU A 90 5.41 2.73 2.99
CA GLU A 90 4.48 2.35 1.93
C GLU A 90 4.98 2.76 0.55
N CYS A 91 4.33 2.23 -0.48
CA CYS A 91 4.51 2.66 -1.86
C CYS A 91 3.19 2.59 -2.62
N TRP A 92 3.08 3.38 -3.70
CA TRP A 92 1.88 3.50 -4.50
C TRP A 92 2.15 3.25 -5.98
N TYR A 93 1.31 2.44 -6.63
CA TYR A 93 1.24 2.32 -8.08
C TYR A 93 -0.05 2.95 -8.58
N ILE A 94 0.03 3.94 -9.47
CA ILE A 94 -1.11 4.70 -9.94
C ILE A 94 -1.88 3.92 -11.01
N LEU A 95 -3.12 3.52 -10.69
CA LEU A 95 -4.04 2.85 -11.61
C LEU A 95 -4.80 3.84 -12.49
N GLU A 96 -5.29 4.93 -11.89
CA GLU A 96 -6.00 6.01 -12.57
C GLU A 96 -5.60 7.36 -11.98
N ALA A 97 -5.47 8.36 -12.82
CA ALA A 97 -5.28 9.74 -12.42
C ALA A 97 -6.04 10.63 -13.39
N LYS A 98 -6.85 11.56 -12.87
CA LYS A 98 -7.49 12.59 -13.70
C LYS A 98 -6.43 13.50 -14.29
N GLU A 99 -6.78 14.23 -15.36
CA GLU A 99 -5.89 15.24 -15.93
C GLU A 99 -5.48 16.29 -14.86
N GLY A 100 -4.18 16.57 -14.78
CA GLY A 100 -3.61 17.49 -13.79
C GLY A 100 -3.56 16.94 -12.36
N ALA A 101 -3.81 15.64 -12.14
CA ALA A 101 -3.74 15.04 -10.81
C ALA A 101 -2.36 15.19 -10.18
N THR A 102 -2.36 15.44 -8.87
CA THR A 102 -1.16 15.54 -8.05
C THR A 102 -1.28 14.70 -6.79
N LEU A 103 -0.15 14.49 -6.14
CA LEU A 103 -0.04 13.96 -4.78
C LEU A 103 0.82 14.91 -3.96
N VAL A 104 0.54 15.02 -2.67
CA VAL A 104 1.50 15.62 -1.73
C VAL A 104 2.57 14.59 -1.42
N SER A 105 3.84 14.96 -1.60
CA SER A 105 4.99 14.10 -1.29
C SER A 105 6.13 14.97 -0.76
N GLY A 106 6.06 15.28 0.54
CA GLY A 106 7.05 16.10 1.25
C GLY A 106 6.56 17.48 1.66
N ILE A 107 7.47 18.20 2.31
CA ILE A 107 7.32 19.59 2.71
C ILE A 107 8.52 20.41 2.22
N LYS A 108 8.34 21.70 2.03
CA LYS A 108 9.42 22.62 1.59
C LYS A 108 10.64 22.50 2.48
N LYS A 109 11.83 22.55 1.86
CA LYS A 109 13.12 22.47 2.55
C LYS A 109 13.33 23.61 3.55
N GLY A 110 14.17 23.35 4.56
CA GLY A 110 14.57 24.36 5.55
C GLY A 110 13.55 24.56 6.68
N LEU A 111 12.55 23.70 6.76
CA LEU A 111 11.65 23.59 7.90
C LEU A 111 12.30 22.75 9.00
N ASN A 112 11.91 23.07 10.23
CA ASN A 112 12.17 22.26 11.42
C ASN A 112 10.88 22.16 12.24
N LYS A 113 10.93 21.40 13.33
CA LYS A 113 9.77 21.13 14.19
C LYS A 113 9.07 22.43 14.66
N GLU A 114 9.83 23.41 15.14
CA GLU A 114 9.29 24.65 15.68
C GLU A 114 8.65 25.53 14.59
N LYS A 115 9.32 25.68 13.46
CA LYS A 115 8.80 26.43 12.31
C LYS A 115 7.51 25.80 11.78
N LEU A 116 7.50 24.47 11.61
CA LEU A 116 6.32 23.78 11.09
C LEU A 116 5.14 23.84 12.06
N ARG A 117 5.40 23.72 13.38
CA ARG A 117 4.37 23.93 14.41
C ARG A 117 3.73 25.33 14.31
N LYS A 118 4.53 26.38 14.10
CA LYS A 118 4.03 27.74 13.93
C LYS A 118 3.18 27.86 12.65
N ILE A 119 3.66 27.33 11.52
CA ILE A 119 2.96 27.32 10.23
C ILE A 119 1.58 26.66 10.35
N ILE A 120 1.53 25.50 11.03
CA ILE A 120 0.27 24.77 11.28
C ILE A 120 -0.69 25.60 12.13
N LYS A 121 -0.21 26.20 13.21
CA LYS A 121 -1.02 27.08 14.09
C LYS A 121 -1.58 28.29 13.34
N GLU A 122 -0.83 28.82 12.37
CA GLU A 122 -1.27 29.93 11.52
C GLU A 122 -2.20 29.50 10.37
N GLY A 123 -2.50 28.21 10.22
CA GLY A 123 -3.35 27.67 9.15
C GLY A 123 -2.70 27.72 7.75
N LYS A 124 -1.37 27.77 7.67
CA LYS A 124 -0.62 27.97 6.42
C LYS A 124 0.06 26.68 5.91
N LEU A 125 -0.26 25.51 6.45
CA LEU A 125 0.42 24.26 6.09
C LEU A 125 0.42 24.01 4.58
N GLU A 126 -0.69 24.29 3.90
CA GLU A 126 -0.86 24.01 2.46
C GLU A 126 0.17 24.74 1.58
N ASP A 127 0.62 25.94 1.98
CA ASP A 127 1.64 26.71 1.26
C ASP A 127 3.03 26.08 1.32
N TYR A 128 3.23 25.14 2.23
CA TYR A 128 4.50 24.47 2.49
C TYR A 128 4.53 23.00 2.07
N LEU A 129 3.45 22.49 1.49
CA LEU A 129 3.40 21.14 0.94
C LEU A 129 4.07 21.07 -0.43
N GLU A 130 4.87 20.03 -0.66
CA GLU A 130 5.41 19.75 -1.99
C GLU A 130 4.45 18.81 -2.73
N ARG A 131 4.12 19.18 -3.98
CA ARG A 131 3.24 18.38 -4.84
C ARG A 131 3.99 17.84 -6.04
N ILE A 132 3.69 16.60 -6.38
CA ILE A 132 4.21 15.95 -7.58
C ILE A 132 3.07 15.63 -8.53
N SER A 133 3.27 15.90 -9.81
CA SER A 133 2.32 15.51 -10.86
C SER A 133 2.41 14.01 -11.12
N ILE A 134 1.25 13.38 -11.27
CA ILE A 134 1.14 11.95 -11.47
C ILE A 134 0.24 11.59 -12.67
N LYS A 135 0.48 10.41 -13.21
CA LYS A 135 -0.33 9.78 -14.25
C LYS A 135 -0.40 8.26 -14.03
N ARG A 136 -1.30 7.58 -14.72
CA ARG A 136 -1.36 6.11 -14.74
C ARG A 136 0.03 5.51 -15.02
N GLY A 137 0.41 4.51 -14.26
CA GLY A 137 1.69 3.78 -14.36
C GLY A 137 2.83 4.38 -13.56
N ASP A 138 2.66 5.56 -12.96
CA ASP A 138 3.66 6.12 -12.05
C ASP A 138 3.75 5.29 -10.76
N PHE A 139 4.95 5.25 -10.19
CA PHE A 139 5.23 4.58 -8.92
C PHE A 139 5.87 5.55 -7.95
N ILE A 140 5.36 5.59 -6.72
CA ILE A 140 5.79 6.51 -5.68
C ILE A 140 6.18 5.73 -4.43
N TYR A 141 7.38 5.97 -3.91
CA TYR A 141 7.85 5.43 -2.64
C TYR A 141 7.66 6.44 -1.51
N ILE A 142 7.02 6.05 -0.43
CA ILE A 142 6.69 6.87 0.74
C ILE A 142 7.28 6.20 1.98
N PRO A 143 8.57 6.42 2.29
CA PRO A 143 9.14 5.92 3.53
C PRO A 143 8.54 6.63 4.75
N ALA A 144 8.57 5.97 5.90
CA ALA A 144 8.20 6.57 7.18
C ALA A 144 8.87 7.93 7.37
N GLY A 145 8.16 8.88 7.98
CA GLY A 145 8.61 10.26 8.15
C GLY A 145 8.29 11.21 6.98
N THR A 146 7.81 10.69 5.84
CA THR A 146 7.41 11.52 4.70
C THR A 146 6.01 12.08 4.89
N VAL A 147 5.85 13.40 4.88
CA VAL A 147 4.53 14.06 4.83
C VAL A 147 3.91 13.84 3.46
N HIS A 148 2.68 13.30 3.42
CA HIS A 148 2.04 12.98 2.16
C HIS A 148 0.50 13.11 2.22
N ALA A 149 -0.13 13.18 1.05
CA ALA A 149 -1.57 13.05 0.87
C ALA A 149 -1.91 12.58 -0.54
N ILE A 150 -2.93 11.73 -0.67
CA ILE A 150 -3.55 11.41 -1.95
C ILE A 150 -4.60 12.48 -2.23
N GLU A 151 -4.51 13.14 -3.40
CA GLU A 151 -5.49 14.16 -3.80
C GLU A 151 -6.63 13.54 -4.62
N ALA A 152 -7.69 14.32 -4.85
CA ALA A 152 -8.92 13.82 -5.49
C ALA A 152 -8.71 13.36 -6.93
N GLY A 153 -9.44 12.35 -7.37
CA GLY A 153 -9.43 11.83 -8.75
C GLY A 153 -8.30 10.85 -9.03
N VAL A 154 -7.80 10.19 -7.99
CA VAL A 154 -6.73 9.19 -8.06
C VAL A 154 -7.26 7.82 -7.63
N LYS A 155 -6.83 6.77 -8.34
CA LYS A 155 -6.97 5.38 -7.91
C LYS A 155 -5.60 4.72 -7.95
N LEU A 156 -5.24 4.02 -6.91
CA LEU A 156 -3.90 3.45 -6.77
C LEU A 156 -3.91 2.11 -6.02
N ILE A 157 -2.85 1.34 -6.20
CA ILE A 157 -2.49 0.23 -5.33
C ILE A 157 -1.51 0.78 -4.29
N GLU A 158 -1.76 0.50 -3.02
CA GLU A 158 -0.86 0.74 -1.90
C GLU A 158 -0.32 -0.59 -1.39
N VAL A 159 0.99 -0.72 -1.26
CA VAL A 159 1.65 -1.80 -0.53
C VAL A 159 2.42 -1.16 0.63
N GLN A 160 2.17 -1.64 1.84
CA GLN A 160 2.68 -1.05 3.08
C GLN A 160 3.06 -2.11 4.11
N GLN A 161 3.84 -1.71 5.14
CA GLN A 161 3.94 -2.51 6.36
C GLN A 161 2.55 -2.72 6.95
N ASN A 162 2.34 -3.84 7.65
CA ASN A 162 1.06 -4.15 8.28
C ASN A 162 0.82 -3.25 9.50
N SER A 163 0.38 -2.03 9.23
CA SER A 163 0.11 -0.98 10.20
C SER A 163 -0.99 -0.06 9.70
N ASN A 164 -1.87 0.40 10.59
CA ASN A 164 -2.90 1.39 10.29
C ASN A 164 -2.67 2.73 11.01
N ILE A 165 -1.46 2.95 11.55
CA ILE A 165 -1.11 4.17 12.27
C ILE A 165 -1.03 5.34 11.29
N THR A 166 -1.78 6.39 11.59
CA THR A 166 -1.82 7.61 10.78
C THR A 166 -1.79 8.83 11.68
N TYR A 167 -0.71 9.62 11.60
CA TYR A 167 -0.65 10.91 12.27
C TYR A 167 -1.09 12.01 11.30
N ARG A 168 -2.27 12.55 11.55
CA ARG A 168 -2.91 13.54 10.70
C ARG A 168 -2.44 14.95 11.06
N LEU A 169 -1.88 15.66 10.09
CA LEU A 169 -1.45 17.06 10.19
C LEU A 169 -2.56 18.05 9.83
N HIS A 170 -3.36 17.70 8.80
CA HIS A 170 -4.43 18.56 8.29
C HIS A 170 -5.54 17.73 7.65
N ASP A 171 -6.79 18.12 7.87
CA ASP A 171 -7.95 17.39 7.38
C ASP A 171 -8.93 18.25 6.55
N TRP A 172 -8.44 19.30 5.93
CA TRP A 172 -9.20 20.14 5.02
C TRP A 172 -10.50 20.71 5.65
N GLY A 173 -10.51 20.93 6.97
CA GLY A 173 -11.67 21.45 7.71
C GLY A 173 -12.77 20.43 8.00
N ARG A 174 -12.58 19.12 7.76
CA ARG A 174 -13.58 18.07 7.98
C ARG A 174 -13.78 17.66 9.44
N GLY A 175 -12.98 18.19 10.37
CA GLY A 175 -13.15 18.01 11.81
C GLY A 175 -12.69 16.67 12.39
N ARG A 176 -12.01 15.79 11.62
CA ARG A 176 -11.36 14.63 12.20
C ARG A 176 -10.17 15.05 13.07
N GLU A 177 -9.88 14.24 14.08
CA GLU A 177 -8.76 14.48 14.98
C GLU A 177 -7.43 14.65 14.21
N VAL A 178 -6.64 15.63 14.63
CA VAL A 178 -5.28 15.88 14.16
C VAL A 178 -4.27 15.55 15.25
N HIS A 179 -3.13 14.99 14.86
CA HIS A 179 -2.10 14.46 15.78
C HIS A 179 -0.82 15.28 15.66
N ILE A 180 -0.93 16.62 15.85
CA ILE A 180 0.15 17.57 15.50
C ILE A 180 1.48 17.21 16.14
N GLU A 181 1.54 17.00 17.46
CA GLU A 181 2.82 16.75 18.14
C GLU A 181 3.45 15.41 17.70
N LYS A 182 2.67 14.32 17.63
CA LYS A 182 3.15 13.03 17.12
C LYS A 182 3.63 13.14 15.66
N SER A 183 2.90 13.89 14.82
CA SER A 183 3.33 14.16 13.44
C SER A 183 4.67 14.87 13.40
N LEU A 184 4.81 15.95 14.20
CA LEU A 184 6.04 16.74 14.26
C LEU A 184 7.24 15.95 14.79
N ASP A 185 6.99 14.91 15.61
CA ASP A 185 8.05 14.04 16.13
C ASP A 185 8.63 13.08 15.10
N VAL A 186 7.80 12.64 14.14
CA VAL A 186 8.18 11.59 13.19
C VAL A 186 8.58 12.09 11.81
N ILE A 187 8.38 13.38 11.51
CA ILE A 187 8.74 13.95 10.20
C ILE A 187 10.25 13.92 9.98
N ASP A 188 10.67 13.41 8.83
CA ASP A 188 12.05 13.48 8.36
C ASP A 188 12.38 14.87 7.77
N TYR A 189 12.77 15.81 8.65
CA TYR A 189 13.14 17.18 8.25
C TYR A 189 14.44 17.27 7.45
N GLU A 190 15.30 16.25 7.56
CA GLU A 190 16.62 16.24 6.94
C GLU A 190 16.61 15.53 5.57
N GLY A 191 15.50 14.85 5.22
CA GLY A 191 15.38 14.10 3.97
C GLY A 191 16.34 12.92 3.89
N LYS A 192 16.58 12.25 5.01
CA LYS A 192 17.40 11.03 5.10
C LYS A 192 16.77 9.88 4.36
N ASN A 193 15.44 9.78 4.44
CA ASN A 193 14.65 8.76 3.79
C ASN A 193 14.27 9.24 2.38
N LYS A 194 15.00 8.74 1.38
CA LYS A 194 14.77 9.13 -0.01
C LYS A 194 13.49 8.48 -0.54
N GLY A 195 12.38 9.19 -0.44
CA GLY A 195 11.10 8.86 -1.05
C GLY A 195 10.86 9.60 -2.37
N GLY A 196 9.64 9.46 -2.89
CA GLY A 196 9.16 10.18 -4.07
C GLY A 196 8.93 9.27 -5.28
N LYS A 197 8.75 9.89 -6.45
CA LYS A 197 8.47 9.19 -7.70
C LYS A 197 9.69 8.43 -8.20
N ILE A 198 9.50 7.15 -8.56
CA ILE A 198 10.53 6.30 -9.16
C ILE A 198 10.29 6.24 -10.66
N ASP A 199 11.23 6.77 -11.43
CA ASP A 199 11.17 6.73 -12.89
C ASP A 199 11.40 5.31 -13.41
N LYS A 200 10.61 4.90 -14.43
CA LYS A 200 10.71 3.59 -15.09
C LYS A 200 10.69 2.43 -14.09
N PHE A 201 9.70 2.45 -13.18
CA PHE A 201 9.55 1.45 -12.15
C PHE A 201 9.46 0.03 -12.71
N ASN A 202 10.33 -0.84 -12.22
CA ASN A 202 10.28 -2.29 -12.42
C ASN A 202 10.27 -3.02 -11.07
N LYS A 203 11.07 -2.54 -10.09
CA LYS A 203 11.23 -3.15 -8.78
C LYS A 203 11.58 -2.11 -7.73
N LEU A 204 11.02 -2.28 -6.54
CA LEU A 204 11.43 -1.63 -5.29
C LEU A 204 11.75 -2.71 -4.26
N GLU A 205 12.88 -2.58 -3.60
CA GLU A 205 13.28 -3.39 -2.45
C GLU A 205 13.48 -2.48 -1.24
N THR A 206 12.84 -2.84 -0.13
CA THR A 206 12.94 -2.15 1.16
C THR A 206 13.31 -3.16 2.25
N PRO A 207 13.65 -2.75 3.47
CA PRO A 207 13.82 -3.68 4.58
C PRO A 207 12.53 -4.45 4.96
N TYR A 208 11.37 -4.01 4.49
CA TYR A 208 10.06 -4.49 4.92
C TYR A 208 9.33 -5.32 3.87
N PHE A 209 9.52 -4.99 2.59
CA PHE A 209 8.84 -5.64 1.47
C PHE A 209 9.55 -5.38 0.14
N LYS A 210 9.25 -6.23 -0.82
CA LYS A 210 9.66 -6.11 -2.22
C LYS A 210 8.40 -5.92 -3.07
N VAL A 211 8.45 -4.99 -4.04
CA VAL A 211 7.37 -4.78 -5.02
C VAL A 211 7.95 -4.79 -6.42
N GLU A 212 7.33 -5.55 -7.32
CA GLU A 212 7.78 -5.70 -8.71
C GLU A 212 6.61 -5.54 -9.66
N LYS A 213 6.84 -4.92 -10.81
CA LYS A 213 5.88 -4.93 -11.93
C LYS A 213 6.19 -6.14 -12.81
N ILE A 214 5.22 -7.05 -12.95
CA ILE A 214 5.34 -8.24 -13.79
C ILE A 214 4.46 -8.07 -15.03
N ILE A 215 5.03 -8.33 -16.20
CA ILE A 215 4.33 -8.33 -17.48
C ILE A 215 4.30 -9.77 -18.00
N VAL A 216 3.11 -10.34 -18.10
CA VAL A 216 2.90 -11.67 -18.66
C VAL A 216 2.47 -11.52 -20.10
N ASN A 217 3.35 -11.95 -21.02
CA ASN A 217 3.08 -12.09 -22.45
C ASN A 217 3.09 -13.58 -22.76
N ASN A 218 1.93 -14.19 -22.85
CA ASN A 218 1.65 -15.62 -22.98
C ASN A 218 1.94 -16.44 -21.72
N LYS A 219 3.18 -16.48 -21.21
CA LYS A 219 3.57 -17.34 -20.10
C LYS A 219 4.66 -16.73 -19.24
N TYR A 220 4.51 -16.88 -17.90
CA TYR A 220 5.50 -16.54 -16.88
C TYR A 220 5.53 -17.65 -15.83
N VAL A 221 6.70 -18.18 -15.51
CA VAL A 221 6.89 -19.24 -14.52
C VAL A 221 7.73 -18.71 -13.37
N ASP A 222 7.30 -18.98 -12.15
CA ASP A 222 8.01 -18.57 -10.95
C ASP A 222 7.78 -19.58 -9.82
N MET A 223 8.57 -19.49 -8.76
CA MET A 223 8.51 -20.32 -7.56
C MET A 223 8.69 -19.47 -6.31
N VAL A 224 7.88 -19.69 -5.29
CA VAL A 224 7.98 -19.00 -4.01
C VAL A 224 9.07 -19.62 -3.15
N ASN A 225 10.24 -19.01 -3.14
CA ASN A 225 11.41 -19.52 -2.43
C ASN A 225 11.50 -19.05 -0.97
N GLU A 226 11.01 -17.83 -0.66
CA GLU A 226 11.17 -17.21 0.66
C GLU A 226 9.89 -17.30 1.50
N SER A 227 9.04 -16.29 1.50
CA SER A 227 7.85 -16.25 2.38
C SER A 227 6.55 -16.52 1.64
N PHE A 228 6.15 -15.61 0.78
CA PHE A 228 4.97 -15.70 -0.09
C PHE A 228 5.13 -14.78 -1.31
N HIS A 229 4.33 -15.02 -2.35
CA HIS A 229 4.06 -14.04 -3.39
C HIS A 229 2.59 -13.62 -3.33
N SER A 230 2.32 -12.32 -3.47
CA SER A 230 0.98 -11.81 -3.73
C SER A 230 0.97 -11.03 -5.02
N TYR A 231 -0.04 -11.25 -5.86
CA TYR A 231 -0.22 -10.54 -7.12
C TYR A 231 -1.53 -9.79 -7.15
N ILE A 232 -1.49 -8.53 -7.61
CA ILE A 232 -2.67 -7.73 -7.91
C ILE A 232 -2.66 -7.47 -9.41
N VAL A 233 -3.71 -7.89 -10.12
CA VAL A 233 -3.82 -7.66 -11.58
C VAL A 233 -4.17 -6.20 -11.83
N ILE A 234 -3.32 -5.50 -12.60
CA ILE A 234 -3.49 -4.07 -12.91
C ILE A 234 -4.06 -3.82 -14.31
N SER A 235 -3.94 -4.80 -15.21
CA SER A 235 -4.59 -4.78 -16.52
C SER A 235 -4.57 -6.15 -17.17
N GLY A 236 -5.54 -6.41 -18.07
CA GLY A 236 -5.64 -7.65 -18.81
C GLY A 236 -6.25 -8.79 -18.00
N GLU A 237 -6.13 -9.99 -18.53
CA GLU A 237 -6.65 -11.22 -17.90
C GLU A 237 -5.76 -12.43 -18.22
N GLY A 238 -5.91 -13.46 -17.40
CA GLY A 238 -5.15 -14.70 -17.57
C GLY A 238 -5.57 -15.80 -16.62
N THR A 239 -4.68 -16.72 -16.39
CA THR A 239 -4.85 -17.83 -15.44
C THR A 239 -3.57 -18.05 -14.65
N ILE A 240 -3.72 -18.50 -13.40
CA ILE A 240 -2.64 -19.12 -12.64
C ILE A 240 -2.84 -20.62 -12.61
N LYS A 241 -1.76 -21.35 -12.77
CA LYS A 241 -1.71 -22.82 -12.70
C LYS A 241 -0.61 -23.27 -11.75
N ALA A 242 -0.91 -24.23 -10.89
CA ALA A 242 0.08 -24.95 -10.09
C ALA A 242 -0.49 -26.31 -9.73
N ASN A 243 0.30 -27.38 -9.89
CA ASN A 243 -0.14 -28.74 -9.70
C ASN A 243 -1.46 -29.02 -10.48
N ASN A 244 -2.53 -29.41 -9.75
CA ASN A 244 -3.86 -29.66 -10.33
C ASN A 244 -4.82 -28.46 -10.20
N LEU A 245 -4.33 -27.30 -9.75
CA LEU A 245 -5.13 -26.09 -9.57
C LEU A 245 -5.00 -25.18 -10.79
N GLN A 246 -6.13 -24.63 -11.22
CA GLN A 246 -6.19 -23.54 -12.19
C GLN A 246 -7.25 -22.53 -11.77
N MET A 247 -6.87 -21.24 -11.74
CA MET A 247 -7.79 -20.13 -11.43
C MET A 247 -7.68 -19.07 -12.51
N LYS A 248 -8.83 -18.49 -12.89
CA LYS A 248 -8.87 -17.30 -13.76
C LYS A 248 -8.52 -16.06 -12.97
N LEU A 249 -7.83 -15.12 -13.60
CA LEU A 249 -7.44 -13.82 -13.06
C LEU A 249 -7.90 -12.72 -14.00
N LYS A 250 -8.45 -11.65 -13.42
CA LYS A 250 -8.85 -10.44 -14.12
C LYS A 250 -8.48 -9.20 -13.30
N GLU A 251 -8.62 -8.04 -13.91
CA GLU A 251 -8.27 -6.74 -13.31
C GLU A 251 -8.86 -6.57 -11.90
N GLU A 252 -8.04 -6.01 -11.00
CA GLU A 252 -8.25 -5.82 -9.55
C GLU A 252 -8.35 -7.10 -8.70
N GLU A 253 -8.28 -8.29 -9.28
CA GLU A 253 -8.21 -9.50 -8.49
C GLU A 253 -6.83 -9.70 -7.88
N THR A 254 -6.83 -10.30 -6.70
CA THR A 254 -5.62 -10.55 -5.91
C THR A 254 -5.50 -12.02 -5.58
N ILE A 255 -4.29 -12.55 -5.72
CA ILE A 255 -3.93 -13.91 -5.31
C ILE A 255 -2.80 -13.87 -4.28
N TYR A 256 -2.83 -14.82 -3.38
CA TYR A 256 -1.78 -15.17 -2.43
C TYR A 256 -1.23 -16.54 -2.78
N ILE A 257 0.10 -16.71 -2.75
CA ILE A 257 0.79 -17.97 -3.04
C ILE A 257 1.79 -18.22 -1.93
N SER A 258 1.65 -19.35 -1.25
CA SER A 258 2.53 -19.71 -0.14
C SER A 258 3.90 -20.20 -0.59
N LYS A 259 4.86 -20.19 0.33
CA LYS A 259 6.21 -20.73 0.14
C LYS A 259 6.17 -22.19 -0.38
N GLY A 260 7.11 -22.51 -1.28
CA GLY A 260 7.33 -23.84 -1.85
C GLY A 260 6.53 -24.11 -3.12
N VAL A 261 5.59 -23.24 -3.49
CA VAL A 261 4.75 -23.42 -4.68
C VAL A 261 5.47 -22.93 -5.93
N GLU A 262 5.65 -23.84 -6.91
CA GLU A 262 5.96 -23.48 -8.30
C GLU A 262 4.66 -23.26 -9.06
N TYR A 263 4.57 -22.18 -9.83
CA TYR A 263 3.36 -21.82 -10.56
C TYR A 263 3.66 -21.19 -11.92
N THR A 264 2.64 -21.20 -12.76
CA THR A 264 2.65 -20.57 -14.08
C THR A 264 1.51 -19.58 -14.17
N LEU A 265 1.81 -18.34 -14.59
CA LEU A 265 0.83 -17.37 -15.05
C LEU A 265 0.76 -17.44 -16.58
N GLU A 266 -0.45 -17.58 -17.13
CA GLU A 266 -0.69 -17.64 -18.57
C GLU A 266 -1.73 -16.60 -18.98
N GLY A 267 -1.54 -15.96 -20.12
CA GLY A 267 -2.41 -14.91 -20.65
C GLY A 267 -1.65 -13.65 -21.03
N ASN A 268 -2.39 -12.53 -21.11
CA ASN A 268 -1.81 -11.23 -21.37
C ASN A 268 -2.28 -10.27 -20.27
N MET A 269 -1.41 -10.03 -19.29
CA MET A 269 -1.75 -9.22 -18.12
C MET A 269 -0.51 -8.55 -17.53
N GLU A 270 -0.74 -7.42 -16.89
CA GLU A 270 0.24 -6.74 -16.05
C GLU A 270 -0.17 -6.88 -14.58
N LEU A 271 0.80 -7.09 -13.70
CA LEU A 271 0.54 -7.32 -12.27
C LEU A 271 1.55 -6.56 -11.42
N ILE A 272 1.12 -6.19 -10.22
CA ILE A 272 2.01 -5.83 -9.12
C ILE A 272 2.20 -7.06 -8.25
N LYS A 273 3.45 -7.50 -8.11
CA LYS A 273 3.87 -8.56 -7.20
C LYS A 273 4.38 -7.92 -5.91
N ALA A 274 3.89 -8.37 -4.77
CA ALA A 274 4.40 -8.02 -3.45
C ALA A 274 4.91 -9.29 -2.75
N SER A 275 6.05 -9.16 -2.04
CA SER A 275 6.68 -10.24 -1.26
C SER A 275 7.53 -9.66 -0.12
N VAL A 276 8.03 -10.50 0.77
CA VAL A 276 8.95 -10.14 1.85
C VAL A 276 10.09 -11.15 1.92
#